data_648d97220d7edc883444e9fc425801a6
#
_entry.id   648d97220d7edc883444e9fc425801a6
#
_cell.length_a   1.000
_cell.length_b   1.000
_cell.length_c   1.000
_cell.angle_alpha   90.00
_cell.angle_beta   90.00
_cell.angle_gamma   90.00
#
_symmetry.space_group_name_H-M   'P 1'
#
loop_
_entity.id
_entity.type
_entity.pdbx_description
1 polymer ?
#
loop_
_entity_poly.entity_id
_entity_poly.type
_entity_poly.pdbx_seq_one_letter_code
_entity_poly.pdbx_strand_id
1 'polypeptide(L)'
;MSDSGYGMFVKDEKFVKRSWIVLGVLLLACPLVYSEELVVTMSIIGVDKEYANIRTSYSSMDWDQLGVALGTRMVIEHKGTRVKATFVENYGDVTEGSWLGLVEDNQLKIAISFGHACEILDCVIGDQLTMTVMGPRNGVQDD
;
A
#
# COMPACT_ATOMS: atom_id res chain seq x y z
N MET A 1 48.03 -21.09 44.26
CA MET A 1 46.88 -21.32 44.63
C MET A 1 45.75 -21.33 43.66
N SER A 2 44.71 -21.47 44.18
CA SER A 2 43.48 -21.62 43.45
C SER A 2 43.18 -20.58 42.39
N ASP A 3 43.81 -19.49 42.47
CA ASP A 3 43.51 -18.43 41.57
C ASP A 3 43.69 -18.75 40.17
N SER A 4 44.58 -19.56 39.83
CA SER A 4 44.88 -19.84 38.44
C SER A 4 43.68 -20.32 37.64
N GLY A 5 42.80 -20.96 38.29
CA GLY A 5 41.62 -21.44 37.57
C GLY A 5 40.73 -20.37 37.02
N TYR A 6 40.72 -19.26 37.67
CA TYR A 6 39.78 -18.27 37.24
C TYR A 6 40.08 -17.67 35.94
N GLY A 7 41.31 -17.39 35.69
CA GLY A 7 41.69 -16.70 34.51
C GLY A 7 41.33 -17.44 33.24
N MET A 8 41.32 -18.72 33.34
CA MET A 8 41.03 -19.52 32.15
C MET A 8 39.63 -19.41 31.70
N PHE A 9 38.72 -19.38 32.61
CA PHE A 9 37.34 -19.28 32.25
C PHE A 9 37.04 -18.02 31.47
N VAL A 10 37.59 -16.94 31.94
CA VAL A 10 37.38 -15.67 31.29
C VAL A 10 37.84 -15.68 29.84
N LYS A 11 38.88 -16.34 29.56
CA LYS A 11 39.39 -16.43 28.21
C LYS A 11 38.45 -17.20 27.31
N ASP A 12 37.99 -18.29 27.78
CA ASP A 12 37.10 -19.12 26.98
C ASP A 12 35.81 -18.40 26.66
N GLU A 13 35.30 -17.68 27.60
CA GLU A 13 34.10 -16.91 27.37
C GLU A 13 34.27 -15.87 26.27
N LYS A 14 35.40 -15.20 26.27
CA LYS A 14 35.66 -14.21 25.26
C LYS A 14 35.68 -14.78 23.87
N PHE A 15 36.23 -15.92 23.73
CA PHE A 15 36.35 -16.59 22.46
C PHE A 15 35.00 -16.97 21.90
N VAL A 16 34.13 -17.53 22.70
CA VAL A 16 32.80 -17.90 22.32
C VAL A 16 31.99 -16.68 21.87
N LYS A 17 32.13 -15.60 22.58
CA LYS A 17 31.41 -14.36 22.23
C LYS A 17 31.74 -13.87 20.84
N ARG A 18 32.98 -14.00 20.43
CA ARG A 18 33.38 -13.57 19.08
C ARG A 18 32.69 -14.36 18.01
N SER A 19 32.60 -15.62 18.16
CA SER A 19 31.91 -16.47 17.19
C SER A 19 30.46 -16.09 17.05
N TRP A 20 29.83 -15.81 18.13
CA TRP A 20 28.43 -15.46 18.11
C TRP A 20 28.17 -14.14 17.44
N ILE A 21 29.01 -13.18 17.68
CA ILE A 21 28.90 -11.88 17.03
C ILE A 21 28.98 -12.00 15.52
N VAL A 22 29.92 -12.81 15.05
CA VAL A 22 30.05 -13.03 13.60
C VAL A 22 28.81 -13.67 13.02
N LEU A 23 28.25 -14.64 13.71
CA LEU A 23 27.02 -15.26 13.26
C LEU A 23 25.86 -14.27 13.24
N GLY A 24 25.76 -13.45 14.26
CA GLY A 24 24.72 -12.45 14.34
C GLY A 24 24.79 -11.44 13.18
N VAL A 25 25.97 -11.02 12.82
CA VAL A 25 26.18 -10.11 11.72
C VAL A 25 25.75 -10.73 10.39
N LEU A 26 26.05 -11.99 10.18
CA LEU A 26 25.63 -12.69 8.98
C LEU A 26 24.13 -12.77 8.84
N LEU A 27 23.43 -13.00 9.93
CA LEU A 27 21.98 -13.05 9.91
C LEU A 27 21.35 -11.69 9.63
N LEU A 28 21.98 -10.62 10.08
CA LEU A 28 21.52 -9.27 9.84
C LEU A 28 21.76 -8.82 8.38
N ALA A 29 22.62 -9.49 7.67
CA ALA A 29 22.91 -9.18 6.28
C ALA A 29 21.84 -9.72 5.30
N CYS A 30 20.89 -10.48 5.77
CA CYS A 30 19.77 -10.89 4.94
C CYS A 30 18.91 -9.67 4.57
N PRO A 31 18.78 -9.36 3.28
CA PRO A 31 17.89 -8.26 2.88
C PRO A 31 16.44 -8.63 3.18
N LEU A 32 15.84 -7.88 4.06
CA LEU A 32 14.41 -7.93 4.26
C LEU A 32 13.77 -7.12 3.14
N VAL A 33 13.12 -7.81 2.22
CA VAL A 33 12.35 -7.14 1.18
C VAL A 33 11.04 -6.71 1.80
N TYR A 34 10.92 -5.43 2.10
CA TYR A 34 9.67 -4.83 2.53
C TYR A 34 8.92 -4.34 1.31
N SER A 35 7.76 -4.94 1.04
CA SER A 35 6.79 -4.29 0.17
C SER A 35 5.97 -3.36 1.06
N GLU A 36 6.17 -2.06 0.92
CA GLU A 36 5.36 -1.08 1.63
C GLU A 36 3.97 -1.01 1.03
N GLU A 37 2.97 -1.38 1.82
CA GLU A 37 1.58 -1.13 1.49
C GLU A 37 1.19 0.25 2.01
N LEU A 38 0.59 1.05 1.15
CA LEU A 38 0.00 2.32 1.55
C LEU A 38 -1.50 2.10 1.73
N VAL A 39 -1.99 2.31 2.94
CA VAL A 39 -3.42 2.22 3.25
C VAL A 39 -3.96 3.63 3.47
N VAL A 40 -4.99 3.97 2.73
CA VAL A 40 -5.61 5.29 2.76
C VAL A 40 -7.10 5.12 3.04
N THR A 41 -7.62 5.89 3.98
CA THR A 41 -9.05 5.95 4.26
C THR A 41 -9.60 7.26 3.70
N MET A 42 -10.69 7.17 2.96
CA MET A 42 -11.33 8.32 2.34
C MET A 42 -12.85 8.25 2.50
N SER A 43 -13.50 9.38 2.45
CA SER A 43 -14.96 9.45 2.52
C SER A 43 -15.55 9.54 1.11
N ILE A 44 -16.75 9.02 0.96
CA ILE A 44 -17.55 9.21 -0.25
C ILE A 44 -18.28 10.55 -0.10
N ILE A 45 -17.97 11.49 -0.99
CA ILE A 45 -18.55 12.83 -0.95
C ILE A 45 -19.59 13.06 -2.03
N GLY A 46 -19.69 12.17 -2.98
CA GLY A 46 -20.67 12.25 -4.04
C GLY A 46 -20.71 11.01 -4.90
N VAL A 47 -21.80 10.88 -5.64
CA VAL A 47 -22.00 9.79 -6.61
C VAL A 47 -22.54 10.43 -7.89
N ASP A 48 -21.89 10.16 -9.01
CA ASP A 48 -22.31 10.70 -10.29
C ASP A 48 -23.60 10.01 -10.76
N LYS A 49 -24.53 10.79 -11.31
CA LYS A 49 -25.86 10.27 -11.62
C LYS A 49 -25.89 9.26 -12.75
N GLU A 50 -25.05 9.46 -13.74
CA GLU A 50 -25.12 8.65 -14.96
C GLU A 50 -24.51 7.26 -14.80
N TYR A 51 -23.31 7.20 -14.20
CA TYR A 51 -22.56 5.96 -14.10
C TYR A 51 -22.31 5.53 -12.65
N ALA A 52 -22.93 6.20 -11.69
CA ALA A 52 -22.73 5.93 -10.27
C ALA A 52 -21.23 5.87 -9.86
N ASN A 53 -20.39 6.68 -10.50
CA ASN A 53 -19.00 6.82 -10.13
C ASN A 53 -18.89 7.46 -8.75
N ILE A 54 -17.97 6.97 -7.95
CA ILE A 54 -17.79 7.41 -6.56
C ILE A 54 -16.80 8.56 -6.54
N ARG A 55 -17.22 9.71 -6.06
CA ARG A 55 -16.34 10.84 -5.78
C ARG A 55 -15.85 10.76 -4.35
N THR A 56 -14.54 10.77 -4.18
CA THR A 56 -13.92 10.64 -2.86
C THR A 56 -13.49 11.99 -2.30
N SER A 57 -13.19 12.00 -1.00
CA SER A 57 -12.70 13.21 -0.32
C SER A 57 -11.25 13.57 -0.66
N TYR A 58 -10.55 12.75 -1.41
CA TYR A 58 -9.19 13.05 -1.84
C TYR A 58 -9.20 14.00 -3.03
N SER A 59 -8.55 15.16 -2.87
CA SER A 59 -8.31 16.07 -3.98
C SER A 59 -7.21 15.53 -4.89
N SER A 60 -7.11 16.08 -6.10
CA SER A 60 -6.00 15.75 -6.99
C SER A 60 -4.64 16.03 -6.33
N MET A 61 -4.54 17.11 -5.59
CA MET A 61 -3.31 17.47 -4.87
C MET A 61 -2.96 16.47 -3.78
N ASP A 62 -3.95 16.06 -2.97
CA ASP A 62 -3.74 15.07 -1.93
C ASP A 62 -3.29 13.74 -2.52
N TRP A 63 -3.89 13.36 -3.64
CA TRP A 63 -3.54 12.13 -4.33
C TRP A 63 -2.14 12.19 -4.93
N ASP A 64 -1.78 13.32 -5.56
CA ASP A 64 -0.45 13.52 -6.14
C ASP A 64 0.66 13.42 -5.09
N GLN A 65 0.40 13.88 -3.87
CA GLN A 65 1.35 13.77 -2.78
C GLN A 65 1.66 12.34 -2.36
N LEU A 66 0.75 11.41 -2.64
CA LEU A 66 1.00 10.00 -2.35
C LEU A 66 1.95 9.36 -3.36
N GLY A 67 2.18 9.98 -4.50
CA GLY A 67 3.10 9.50 -5.51
C GLY A 67 2.68 8.20 -6.20
N VAL A 68 1.38 7.96 -6.32
CA VAL A 68 0.85 6.75 -6.97
C VAL A 68 1.01 6.87 -8.48
N ALA A 69 1.72 5.94 -9.09
CA ALA A 69 1.94 5.93 -10.54
C ALA A 69 0.72 5.41 -11.29
N LEU A 70 0.53 5.90 -12.53
CA LEU A 70 -0.44 5.31 -13.44
C LEU A 70 -0.13 3.83 -13.66
N GLY A 71 -1.17 3.01 -13.68
CA GLY A 71 -1.04 1.56 -13.79
C GLY A 71 -0.90 0.83 -12.46
N THR A 72 -0.80 1.56 -11.35
CA THR A 72 -0.70 0.96 -10.03
C THR A 72 -2.00 0.26 -9.65
N ARG A 73 -1.88 -0.93 -9.09
CA ARG A 73 -3.03 -1.69 -8.61
C ARG A 73 -3.39 -1.27 -7.19
N MET A 74 -4.69 -1.28 -6.94
CA MET A 74 -5.26 -0.89 -5.66
C MET A 74 -6.33 -1.88 -5.26
N VAL A 75 -6.48 -2.08 -3.96
CA VAL A 75 -7.61 -2.83 -3.40
C VAL A 75 -8.50 -1.85 -2.68
N ILE A 76 -9.76 -1.82 -3.06
CA ILE A 76 -10.76 -0.94 -2.45
C ILE A 76 -11.67 -1.79 -1.59
N GLU A 77 -11.89 -1.37 -0.36
CA GLU A 77 -12.74 -2.08 0.59
C GLU A 77 -13.83 -1.17 1.12
N HIS A 78 -15.05 -1.68 1.09
CA HIS A 78 -16.23 -0.99 1.60
C HIS A 78 -17.16 -2.03 2.22
N LYS A 79 -17.46 -1.87 3.51
CA LYS A 79 -18.38 -2.76 4.25
C LYS A 79 -18.13 -4.25 4.01
N GLY A 80 -16.86 -4.64 4.02
CA GLY A 80 -16.45 -6.03 3.82
C GLY A 80 -16.35 -6.49 2.36
N THR A 81 -16.80 -5.70 1.42
CA THR A 81 -16.63 -5.98 -0.01
C THR A 81 -15.29 -5.42 -0.49
N ARG A 82 -14.49 -6.26 -1.15
CA ARG A 82 -13.17 -5.89 -1.66
C ARG A 82 -13.15 -6.04 -3.16
N VAL A 83 -12.64 -5.02 -3.84
CA VAL A 83 -12.48 -5.02 -5.29
C VAL A 83 -11.08 -4.57 -5.66
N LYS A 84 -10.60 -5.06 -6.79
CA LYS A 84 -9.29 -4.69 -7.33
C LYS A 84 -9.49 -3.65 -8.43
N ALA A 85 -8.80 -2.53 -8.31
CA ALA A 85 -8.84 -1.44 -9.27
C ALA A 85 -7.43 -1.11 -9.76
N THR A 86 -7.35 -0.41 -10.87
CA THR A 86 -6.10 0.10 -11.42
C THR A 86 -6.19 1.63 -11.51
N PHE A 87 -5.15 2.33 -11.07
CA PHE A 87 -5.08 3.77 -11.22
C PHE A 87 -4.71 4.12 -12.66
N VAL A 88 -5.57 4.86 -13.34
CA VAL A 88 -5.44 5.17 -14.75
C VAL A 88 -5.73 6.64 -15.02
N GLU A 89 -5.40 7.09 -16.23
CA GLU A 89 -5.67 8.46 -16.66
C GLU A 89 -7.07 8.61 -17.24
N ASN A 90 -7.55 7.60 -17.96
CA ASN A 90 -8.85 7.63 -18.62
C ASN A 90 -9.64 6.34 -18.38
N TYR A 91 -10.95 6.45 -18.50
CA TYR A 91 -11.86 5.29 -18.34
C TYR A 91 -11.58 4.17 -19.33
N GLY A 92 -11.11 4.50 -20.51
CA GLY A 92 -10.81 3.53 -21.58
C GLY A 92 -9.47 2.81 -21.42
N ASP A 93 -8.69 3.13 -20.40
CA ASP A 93 -7.38 2.52 -20.18
C ASP A 93 -7.46 1.14 -19.54
N VAL A 94 -8.65 0.73 -19.14
CA VAL A 94 -8.93 -0.61 -18.61
C VAL A 94 -9.98 -1.30 -19.47
N THR A 95 -10.04 -2.62 -19.34
CA THR A 95 -11.07 -3.43 -20.01
C THR A 95 -12.45 -3.07 -19.48
N GLU A 96 -13.45 -3.07 -20.34
CA GLU A 96 -14.84 -2.87 -19.95
C GLU A 96 -15.24 -3.80 -18.80
N GLY A 97 -15.91 -3.25 -17.79
CA GLY A 97 -16.29 -3.99 -16.59
C GLY A 97 -15.22 -4.00 -15.49
N SER A 98 -14.03 -3.47 -15.74
CA SER A 98 -12.95 -3.40 -14.77
C SER A 98 -13.08 -2.18 -13.88
N TRP A 99 -12.68 -2.34 -12.61
CA TRP A 99 -12.61 -1.25 -11.66
C TRP A 99 -11.38 -0.38 -11.91
N LEU A 100 -11.55 0.90 -11.72
CA LEU A 100 -10.47 1.87 -11.89
C LEU A 100 -10.57 3.02 -10.88
N GLY A 101 -9.44 3.66 -10.65
CA GLY A 101 -9.36 4.95 -10.00
C GLY A 101 -8.77 5.96 -10.97
N LEU A 102 -9.27 7.17 -10.99
CA LEU A 102 -8.71 8.26 -11.79
C LEU A 102 -8.97 9.60 -11.11
N VAL A 103 -8.18 10.59 -11.50
CA VAL A 103 -8.39 11.96 -11.05
C VAL A 103 -9.14 12.73 -12.13
N GLU A 104 -10.30 13.22 -11.76
CA GLU A 104 -11.16 14.03 -12.62
C GLU A 104 -11.84 15.10 -11.77
N ASP A 105 -11.98 16.30 -12.31
CA ASP A 105 -12.59 17.44 -11.60
C ASP A 105 -11.92 17.72 -10.24
N ASN A 106 -10.61 17.63 -10.19
CA ASN A 106 -9.81 17.83 -8.98
C ASN A 106 -10.06 16.82 -7.85
N GLN A 107 -10.62 15.68 -8.15
CA GLN A 107 -10.92 14.65 -7.15
C GLN A 107 -10.52 13.27 -7.64
N LEU A 108 -10.09 12.42 -6.72
CA LEU A 108 -9.97 10.99 -6.97
C LEU A 108 -11.37 10.40 -7.05
N LYS A 109 -11.66 9.73 -8.17
CA LYS A 109 -12.90 8.99 -8.39
C LYS A 109 -12.62 7.51 -8.49
N ILE A 110 -13.57 6.72 -8.02
CA ILE A 110 -13.57 5.27 -8.17
C ILE A 110 -14.73 4.92 -9.10
N ALA A 111 -14.45 4.13 -10.11
CA ALA A 111 -15.40 3.80 -11.16
C ALA A 111 -15.25 2.38 -11.66
N ILE A 112 -16.24 1.94 -12.41
CA ILE A 112 -16.16 0.75 -13.25
C ILE A 112 -16.28 1.22 -14.68
N SER A 113 -15.39 0.77 -15.57
CA SER A 113 -15.49 1.08 -16.99
C SER A 113 -16.80 0.54 -17.56
N PHE A 114 -17.69 1.41 -17.99
CA PHE A 114 -19.05 1.09 -18.41
C PHE A 114 -19.89 0.36 -17.35
N GLY A 115 -19.72 0.68 -16.09
CA GLY A 115 -20.47 0.09 -15.00
C GLY A 115 -20.88 1.10 -13.95
N HIS A 116 -21.51 0.62 -12.89
CA HIS A 116 -22.07 1.43 -11.81
C HIS A 116 -21.42 1.06 -10.49
N ALA A 117 -20.32 1.73 -10.16
CA ALA A 117 -19.47 1.39 -9.02
C ALA A 117 -20.21 1.45 -7.68
N CYS A 118 -20.92 2.54 -7.41
CA CYS A 118 -21.60 2.70 -6.14
C CYS A 118 -22.76 1.72 -5.94
N GLU A 119 -23.41 1.29 -7.01
CA GLU A 119 -24.47 0.29 -6.92
C GLU A 119 -23.91 -1.07 -6.51
N ILE A 120 -22.78 -1.45 -7.07
CA ILE A 120 -22.14 -2.74 -6.75
C ILE A 120 -21.62 -2.76 -5.32
N LEU A 121 -21.04 -1.65 -4.85
CA LEU A 121 -20.56 -1.54 -3.48
C LEU A 121 -21.68 -1.26 -2.47
N ASP A 122 -22.90 -0.97 -2.93
CA ASP A 122 -23.99 -0.56 -2.07
C ASP A 122 -23.60 0.63 -1.19
N CYS A 123 -23.05 1.66 -1.82
CA CYS A 123 -22.49 2.79 -1.11
C CYS A 123 -23.44 3.96 -1.03
N VAL A 124 -23.27 4.79 -0.01
CA VAL A 124 -23.99 6.07 0.15
C VAL A 124 -22.99 7.16 0.49
N ILE A 125 -23.39 8.41 0.20
CA ILE A 125 -22.60 9.58 0.57
C ILE A 125 -22.40 9.60 2.09
N GLY A 126 -21.16 9.81 2.52
CA GLY A 126 -20.77 9.76 3.93
C GLY A 126 -20.10 8.46 4.34
N ASP A 127 -20.25 7.42 3.56
CA ASP A 127 -19.54 6.16 3.81
C ASP A 127 -18.02 6.34 3.66
N GLN A 128 -17.27 5.46 4.32
CA GLN A 128 -15.82 5.43 4.20
C GLN A 128 -15.37 4.29 3.30
N LEU A 129 -14.36 4.56 2.51
CA LEU A 129 -13.64 3.57 1.72
C LEU A 129 -12.23 3.43 2.27
N THR A 130 -11.73 2.21 2.30
CA THR A 130 -10.32 1.96 2.56
C THR A 130 -9.67 1.50 1.27
N MET A 131 -8.58 2.14 0.90
CA MET A 131 -7.83 1.80 -0.30
C MET A 131 -6.42 1.37 0.09
N THR A 132 -6.02 0.21 -0.37
CA THR A 132 -4.64 -0.27 -0.24
C THR A 132 -3.95 -0.17 -1.58
N VAL A 133 -2.91 0.64 -1.65
CA VAL A 133 -2.11 0.84 -2.86
C VAL A 133 -0.98 -0.18 -2.86
N MET A 134 -0.87 -0.93 -3.93
CA MET A 134 0.09 -2.02 -4.07
C MET A 134 1.18 -1.67 -5.08
N GLY A 135 2.43 -1.91 -4.69
CA GLY A 135 3.56 -1.72 -5.59
C GLY A 135 4.29 -0.39 -5.44
N PRO A 136 5.27 -0.13 -6.33
CA PRO A 136 6.13 1.05 -6.23
C PRO A 136 5.36 2.34 -6.48
N ARG A 137 5.77 3.38 -5.79
CA ARG A 137 5.22 4.73 -5.95
C ARG A 137 6.24 5.62 -6.66
N ASN A 138 5.75 6.65 -7.34
CA ASN A 138 6.63 7.64 -7.96
C ASN A 138 7.50 8.31 -6.90
N GLY A 139 8.80 8.33 -7.15
CA GLY A 139 9.78 8.89 -6.22
C GLY A 139 10.50 7.85 -5.38
N VAL A 140 10.05 6.61 -5.39
CA VAL A 140 10.80 5.48 -4.88
C VAL A 140 11.28 4.71 -6.10
N GLN A 141 12.48 5.04 -6.55
CA GLN A 141 13.11 4.25 -7.59
C GLN A 141 13.63 2.99 -6.94
N ASP A 142 13.08 1.88 -7.35
CA ASP A 142 13.70 0.60 -7.09
C ASP A 142 14.86 0.47 -8.07
N ASP A 143 16.03 0.70 -7.56
CA ASP A 143 17.27 0.40 -8.29
C ASP A 143 17.58 -1.09 -8.21
#